data_7a222711925cca43828fedf0651a33c3
#
_entry.id   7a222711925cca43828fedf0651a33c3
#
_cell.length_a   1.000
_cell.length_b   1.000
_cell.length_c   1.000
_cell.angle_alpha   90.00
_cell.angle_beta   90.00
_cell.angle_gamma   90.00
#
_symmetry.space_group_name_H-M   'P 1'
#
loop_
_entity.id
_entity.type
_entity.pdbx_description
1 polymer ?
#
loop_
_entity_poly.entity_id
_entity_poly.type
_entity_poly.pdbx_seq_one_letter_code
_entity_poly.pdbx_strand_id
1 'polypeptide(L)'
;MSAAESVDQLIERFNLAQGELVKGNAEPANELFSHREDVTLANPLGPTAHRWDEVAAAGEHAASQLRDGEMVGFEAIEKYITPELAYVLRVERAKAKVGEGEDIAPMALRVTMNFRPEEGTWKVVHRHADPITTPQPVESVIQE
;
A
#
# COMPACT_ATOMS: atom_id res chain seq x y z
N MET A 1 -4.44 7.94 23.87
CA MET A 1 -4.43 8.41 22.48
C MET A 1 -5.72 8.00 21.79
N SER A 2 -6.36 8.91 21.08
CA SER A 2 -7.60 8.59 20.36
C SER A 2 -7.33 7.66 19.16
N ALA A 3 -8.40 7.00 18.68
CA ALA A 3 -8.29 6.20 17.46
C ALA A 3 -7.80 7.06 16.28
N ALA A 4 -8.31 8.29 16.15
CA ALA A 4 -7.89 9.19 15.09
C ALA A 4 -6.40 9.49 15.15
N GLU A 5 -5.87 9.78 16.35
CA GLU A 5 -4.43 10.04 16.51
C GLU A 5 -3.60 8.80 16.19
N SER A 6 -4.03 7.63 16.63
CA SER A 6 -3.32 6.37 16.38
C SER A 6 -3.30 6.01 14.90
N VAL A 7 -4.43 6.19 14.20
CA VAL A 7 -4.52 5.93 12.77
C VAL A 7 -3.67 6.93 11.98
N ASP A 8 -3.71 8.21 12.35
CA ASP A 8 -2.89 9.22 11.67
C ASP A 8 -1.39 8.93 11.84
N GLN A 9 -0.97 8.46 13.00
CA GLN A 9 0.42 8.03 13.22
C GLN A 9 0.78 6.82 12.37
N LEU A 10 -0.12 5.85 12.25
CA LEU A 10 0.11 4.68 11.40
C LEU A 10 0.24 5.10 9.94
N ILE A 11 -0.61 6.01 9.48
CA ILE A 11 -0.53 6.53 8.11
C ILE A 11 0.83 7.21 7.87
N GLU A 12 1.30 8.04 8.80
CA GLU A 12 2.62 8.68 8.66
C GLU A 12 3.74 7.66 8.61
N ARG A 13 3.70 6.64 9.46
CA ARG A 13 4.69 5.57 9.47
C ARG A 13 4.65 4.78 8.17
N PHE A 14 3.46 4.53 7.64
CA PHE A 14 3.31 3.84 6.36
C PHE A 14 3.85 4.69 5.21
N ASN A 15 3.65 6.01 5.25
CA ASN A 15 4.22 6.91 4.25
C ASN A 15 5.75 6.80 4.20
N LEU A 16 6.40 6.78 5.35
CA LEU A 16 7.85 6.60 5.43
C LEU A 16 8.25 5.20 4.92
N ALA A 17 7.47 4.19 5.27
CA ALA A 17 7.73 2.82 4.83
C ALA A 17 7.61 2.67 3.30
N GLN A 18 6.66 3.38 2.67
CA GLN A 18 6.55 3.41 1.21
C GLN A 18 7.78 4.04 0.57
N GLY A 19 8.36 5.04 1.20
CA GLY A 19 9.63 5.63 0.76
C GLY A 19 10.76 4.61 0.73
N GLU A 20 10.78 3.70 1.68
CA GLU A 20 11.76 2.61 1.69
C GLU A 20 11.43 1.54 0.65
N LEU A 21 10.15 1.23 0.48
CA LEU A 21 9.70 0.21 -0.47
C LEU A 21 10.14 0.54 -1.90
N VAL A 22 9.99 1.80 -2.31
CA VAL A 22 10.38 2.22 -3.68
C VAL A 22 11.90 2.28 -3.87
N LYS A 23 12.66 2.12 -2.80
CA LYS A 23 14.13 1.93 -2.86
C LYS A 23 14.50 0.45 -2.90
N GLY A 24 13.53 -0.44 -2.77
CA GLY A 24 13.76 -1.88 -2.78
C GLY A 24 13.72 -2.56 -1.41
N ASN A 25 13.26 -1.86 -0.37
CA ASN A 25 13.22 -2.38 0.99
C ASN A 25 11.79 -2.50 1.49
N ALA A 26 11.25 -3.72 1.54
CA ALA A 26 9.88 -3.99 1.98
C ALA A 26 9.71 -4.09 3.50
N GLU A 27 10.79 -4.25 4.24
CA GLU A 27 10.72 -4.58 5.68
C GLU A 27 9.90 -3.58 6.49
N PRO A 28 10.11 -2.25 6.39
CA PRO A 28 9.33 -1.31 7.18
C PRO A 28 7.83 -1.39 6.91
N ALA A 29 7.41 -1.53 5.65
CA ALA A 29 5.99 -1.67 5.31
C ALA A 29 5.43 -3.00 5.85
N ASN A 30 6.16 -4.09 5.69
CA ASN A 30 5.73 -5.39 6.16
C ASN A 30 5.50 -5.41 7.69
N GLU A 31 6.28 -4.66 8.45
CA GLU A 31 6.10 -4.57 9.90
C GLU A 31 4.79 -3.90 10.30
N LEU A 32 4.25 -3.04 9.46
CA LEU A 32 3.02 -2.29 9.76
C LEU A 32 1.75 -3.07 9.42
N PHE A 33 1.86 -4.15 8.65
CA PHE A 33 0.72 -5.03 8.38
C PHE A 33 0.42 -5.93 9.57
N SER A 34 -0.84 -6.33 9.67
CA SER A 34 -1.23 -7.43 10.54
C SER A 34 -0.51 -8.70 10.10
N HIS A 35 0.01 -9.48 11.05
CA HIS A 35 0.65 -10.77 10.74
C HIS A 35 -0.32 -11.94 10.99
N ARG A 36 -1.63 -11.67 11.01
CA ARG A 36 -2.67 -12.67 11.19
C ARG A 36 -3.09 -13.29 9.87
N GLU A 37 -3.90 -14.34 9.97
CA GLU A 37 -4.31 -15.12 8.79
C GLU A 37 -5.29 -14.39 7.87
N ASP A 38 -5.99 -13.38 8.36
CA ASP A 38 -7.00 -12.66 7.57
C ASP A 38 -6.47 -11.40 6.89
N VAL A 39 -5.17 -11.12 6.96
CA VAL A 39 -4.58 -9.99 6.26
C VAL A 39 -4.58 -10.23 4.75
N THR A 40 -4.82 -9.16 3.97
CA THR A 40 -4.86 -9.26 2.50
C THR A 40 -4.14 -8.10 1.84
N LEU A 41 -3.60 -8.38 0.67
CA LEU A 41 -2.95 -7.37 -0.17
C LEU A 41 -3.29 -7.64 -1.63
N ALA A 42 -3.90 -6.66 -2.28
CA ALA A 42 -4.16 -6.67 -3.71
C ALA A 42 -3.34 -5.55 -4.35
N ASN A 43 -2.33 -5.89 -5.12
CA ASN A 43 -1.51 -4.92 -5.82
C ASN A 43 -1.48 -5.23 -7.32
N PRO A 44 -0.96 -4.30 -8.17
CA PRO A 44 -1.04 -4.50 -9.63
C PRO A 44 -0.15 -5.62 -10.17
N LEU A 45 0.65 -6.28 -9.34
CA LEU A 45 1.65 -7.24 -9.83
C LEU A 45 1.18 -8.68 -9.77
N GLY A 46 -0.04 -8.94 -9.27
CA GLY A 46 -0.53 -10.31 -9.22
C GLY A 46 -1.89 -10.44 -8.55
N PRO A 47 -2.37 -11.68 -8.41
CA PRO A 47 -3.61 -11.96 -7.70
C PRO A 47 -3.51 -11.57 -6.24
N THR A 48 -4.65 -11.44 -5.56
CA THR A 48 -4.71 -11.07 -4.15
C THR A 48 -3.92 -12.06 -3.29
N ALA A 49 -3.01 -11.52 -2.48
CA ALA A 49 -2.32 -12.27 -1.44
C ALA A 49 -3.23 -12.35 -0.20
N HIS A 50 -3.33 -13.50 0.40
CA HIS A 50 -4.14 -13.78 1.57
C HIS A 50 -3.30 -14.50 2.61
N ARG A 51 -3.39 -14.06 3.84
CA ARG A 51 -2.57 -14.50 4.97
C ARG A 51 -1.18 -13.88 4.96
N TRP A 52 -0.59 -13.82 6.14
CA TRP A 52 0.65 -13.09 6.32
C TRP A 52 1.80 -13.59 5.44
N ASP A 53 1.97 -14.90 5.31
CA ASP A 53 3.06 -15.43 4.50
C ASP A 53 2.98 -14.99 3.03
N GLU A 54 1.77 -14.99 2.46
CA GLU A 54 1.56 -14.52 1.09
C GLU A 54 1.71 -13.00 0.97
N VAL A 55 1.20 -12.25 1.96
CA VAL A 55 1.30 -10.79 1.97
C VAL A 55 2.77 -10.36 2.09
N ALA A 56 3.53 -11.00 2.97
CA ALA A 56 4.95 -10.71 3.11
C ALA A 56 5.71 -10.97 1.81
N ALA A 57 5.42 -12.10 1.15
CA ALA A 57 6.05 -12.45 -0.11
C ALA A 57 5.69 -11.47 -1.22
N ALA A 58 4.43 -11.02 -1.28
CA ALA A 58 3.99 -10.04 -2.26
C ALA A 58 4.68 -8.68 -2.05
N GLY A 59 4.86 -8.26 -0.80
CA GLY A 59 5.59 -7.04 -0.47
C GLY A 59 7.06 -7.12 -0.90
N GLU A 60 7.71 -8.24 -0.61
CA GLU A 60 9.11 -8.47 -1.03
C GLU A 60 9.23 -8.47 -2.55
N HIS A 61 8.28 -9.10 -3.24
CA HIS A 61 8.29 -9.11 -4.69
C HIS A 61 8.15 -7.70 -5.27
N ALA A 62 7.19 -6.92 -4.76
CA ALA A 62 7.01 -5.54 -5.22
C ALA A 62 8.28 -4.72 -5.02
N ALA A 63 8.90 -4.80 -3.85
CA ALA A 63 10.14 -4.08 -3.56
C ALA A 63 11.27 -4.50 -4.48
N SER A 64 11.34 -5.79 -4.85
CA SER A 64 12.39 -6.30 -5.74
C SER A 64 12.32 -5.71 -7.15
N GLN A 65 11.17 -5.14 -7.53
CA GLN A 65 10.95 -4.56 -8.85
C GLN A 65 11.20 -3.05 -8.90
N LEU A 66 11.58 -2.44 -7.76
CA LEU A 66 11.72 -0.99 -7.66
C LEU A 66 13.11 -0.62 -7.14
N ARG A 67 13.73 0.41 -7.73
CA ARG A 67 15.06 0.88 -7.34
C ARG A 67 15.13 2.40 -7.39
N ASP A 68 15.95 2.96 -6.51
CA ASP A 68 16.31 4.39 -6.52
C ASP A 68 15.10 5.32 -6.50
N GLY A 69 14.03 4.88 -5.83
CA GLY A 69 12.78 5.60 -5.84
C GLY A 69 12.60 6.58 -4.70
N GLU A 70 11.62 7.46 -4.87
CA GLU A 70 11.14 8.33 -3.80
C GLU A 70 9.64 8.55 -3.96
N MET A 71 8.98 8.79 -2.83
CA MET A 71 7.58 9.20 -2.86
C MET A 71 7.50 10.67 -3.22
N VAL A 72 6.58 11.00 -4.14
CA VAL A 72 6.36 12.38 -4.58
C VAL A 72 5.26 13.01 -3.77
N GLY A 73 4.21 12.25 -3.43
CA GLY A 73 3.12 12.77 -2.62
C GLY A 73 2.02 11.77 -2.36
N PHE A 74 1.19 12.12 -1.39
CA PHE A 74 0.01 11.35 -1.00
C PHE A 74 -1.18 12.30 -1.06
N GLU A 75 -2.12 12.02 -1.96
CA GLU A 75 -3.30 12.83 -2.15
C GLU A 75 -4.49 12.14 -1.47
N ALA A 76 -4.88 12.64 -0.30
CA ALA A 76 -5.99 12.08 0.44
C ALA A 76 -7.32 12.40 -0.26
N ILE A 77 -8.13 11.38 -0.48
CA ILE A 77 -9.47 11.53 -1.03
C ILE A 77 -10.50 11.44 0.09
N GLU A 78 -10.40 10.41 0.93
CA GLU A 78 -11.29 10.23 2.08
C GLU A 78 -10.60 9.43 3.17
N LYS A 79 -11.02 9.68 4.40
CA LYS A 79 -10.55 8.94 5.58
C LYS A 79 -11.73 8.79 6.54
N TYR A 80 -11.95 7.57 7.02
CA TYR A 80 -13.03 7.27 7.96
C TYR A 80 -12.47 6.46 9.12
N ILE A 81 -12.74 6.93 10.35
CA ILE A 81 -12.13 6.34 11.53
C ILE A 81 -13.20 6.04 12.58
N THR A 82 -13.25 4.78 13.02
CA THR A 82 -13.99 4.36 14.21
C THR A 82 -13.01 3.75 15.20
N PRO A 83 -13.41 3.52 16.46
CA PRO A 83 -12.49 2.89 17.41
C PRO A 83 -12.05 1.48 17.06
N GLU A 84 -12.74 0.80 16.13
CA GLU A 84 -12.50 -0.62 15.81
C GLU A 84 -12.01 -0.85 14.39
N LEU A 85 -12.27 0.09 13.50
CA LEU A 85 -11.93 -0.05 12.08
C LEU A 85 -11.79 1.33 11.45
N ALA A 86 -10.81 1.48 10.59
CA ALA A 86 -10.63 2.71 9.84
C ALA A 86 -10.20 2.39 8.41
N TYR A 87 -10.42 3.34 7.50
CA TYR A 87 -9.86 3.24 6.15
C TYR A 87 -9.38 4.60 5.67
N VAL A 88 -8.47 4.56 4.70
CA VAL A 88 -8.07 5.73 3.92
C VAL A 88 -8.15 5.36 2.44
N LEU A 89 -8.67 6.30 1.65
CA LEU A 89 -8.65 6.24 0.20
C LEU A 89 -7.80 7.40 -0.29
N ARG A 90 -6.79 7.10 -1.10
CA ARG A 90 -5.84 8.13 -1.54
C ARG A 90 -5.16 7.74 -2.84
N VAL A 91 -4.50 8.72 -3.47
CA VAL A 91 -3.59 8.47 -4.59
C VAL A 91 -2.16 8.60 -4.05
N GLU A 92 -1.33 7.62 -4.34
CA GLU A 92 0.08 7.63 -3.99
C GLU A 92 0.90 7.85 -5.26
N ARG A 93 1.75 8.87 -5.24
CA ARG A 93 2.61 9.21 -6.37
C ARG A 93 4.05 9.02 -5.98
N ALA A 94 4.80 8.38 -6.87
CA ALA A 94 6.20 8.06 -6.66
C ALA A 94 6.95 8.17 -7.99
N LYS A 95 8.26 8.08 -7.91
CA LYS A 95 9.10 7.88 -9.09
C LYS A 95 10.20 6.91 -8.71
N ALA A 96 10.55 6.01 -9.63
CA ALA A 96 11.53 4.95 -9.37
C ALA A 96 12.00 4.35 -10.68
N LYS A 97 13.08 3.60 -10.62
CA LYS A 97 13.44 2.66 -11.69
C LYS A 97 12.60 1.40 -11.49
N VAL A 98 11.89 0.98 -12.53
CA VAL A 98 10.90 -0.10 -12.47
C VAL A 98 11.38 -1.28 -13.31
N GLY A 99 11.40 -2.48 -12.72
CA GLY A 99 11.83 -3.69 -13.41
C GLY A 99 13.27 -3.58 -13.89
N GLU A 100 13.50 -3.81 -15.18
CA GLU A 100 14.83 -3.70 -15.78
C GLU A 100 15.13 -2.32 -16.36
N GLY A 101 14.21 -1.37 -16.23
CA GLY A 101 14.38 -0.02 -16.76
C GLY A 101 15.50 0.74 -16.06
N GLU A 102 16.28 1.50 -16.84
CA GLU A 102 17.40 2.27 -16.32
C GLU A 102 17.01 3.72 -16.01
N ASP A 103 15.84 4.17 -16.47
CA ASP A 103 15.38 5.55 -16.25
C ASP A 103 14.36 5.61 -15.13
N ILE A 104 14.37 6.72 -14.40
CA ILE A 104 13.37 7.01 -13.39
C ILE A 104 12.02 7.25 -14.09
N ALA A 105 10.99 6.51 -13.70
CA ALA A 105 9.65 6.63 -14.27
C ALA A 105 8.65 7.09 -13.21
N PRO A 106 7.69 7.96 -13.57
CA PRO A 106 6.64 8.34 -12.63
C PRO A 106 5.64 7.20 -12.44
N MET A 107 5.14 7.08 -11.23
CA MET A 107 4.16 6.06 -10.83
C MET A 107 3.01 6.72 -10.08
N ALA A 108 1.80 6.24 -10.29
CA ALA A 108 0.64 6.67 -9.52
C ALA A 108 -0.25 5.47 -9.25
N LEU A 109 -0.68 5.32 -8.01
CA LEU A 109 -1.56 4.22 -7.59
C LEU A 109 -2.77 4.78 -6.87
N ARG A 110 -3.92 4.23 -7.18
CA ARG A 110 -5.16 4.43 -6.44
C ARG A 110 -5.15 3.40 -5.32
N VAL A 111 -5.29 3.86 -4.06
CA VAL A 111 -5.04 3.02 -2.89
C VAL A 111 -6.17 3.12 -1.88
N THR A 112 -6.63 1.97 -1.41
CA THR A 112 -7.44 1.87 -0.20
C THR A 112 -6.69 1.02 0.82
N MET A 113 -6.60 1.51 2.06
CA MET A 113 -6.07 0.72 3.16
C MET A 113 -7.08 0.69 4.29
N ASN A 114 -7.25 -0.48 4.89
CA ASN A 114 -8.06 -0.68 6.09
C ASN A 114 -7.14 -0.97 7.27
N PHE A 115 -7.50 -0.40 8.43
CA PHE A 115 -6.72 -0.52 9.66
C PHE A 115 -7.61 -1.02 10.79
N ARG A 116 -7.03 -1.78 11.73
CA ARG A 116 -7.72 -2.17 12.96
C ARG A 116 -6.73 -2.22 14.12
N PRO A 117 -7.20 -2.01 15.36
CA PRO A 117 -6.35 -2.24 16.52
C PRO A 117 -6.21 -3.74 16.79
N GLU A 118 -4.99 -4.15 17.11
CA GLU A 118 -4.66 -5.51 17.53
C GLU A 118 -3.86 -5.41 18.81
N GLU A 119 -4.49 -5.78 19.92
CA GLU A 119 -3.85 -5.72 21.24
C GLU A 119 -3.28 -4.33 21.54
N GLY A 120 -4.04 -3.29 21.21
CA GLY A 120 -3.66 -1.90 21.47
C GLY A 120 -2.78 -1.26 20.42
N THR A 121 -2.38 -1.99 19.38
CA THR A 121 -1.56 -1.47 18.29
C THR A 121 -2.33 -1.53 16.98
N TRP A 122 -2.48 -0.40 16.31
CA TRP A 122 -3.16 -0.37 15.02
C TRP A 122 -2.27 -0.96 13.92
N LYS A 123 -2.87 -1.78 13.06
CA LYS A 123 -2.19 -2.49 11.96
C LYS A 123 -2.96 -2.32 10.66
N VAL A 124 -2.25 -2.42 9.54
CA VAL A 124 -2.87 -2.50 8.22
C VAL A 124 -3.38 -3.93 8.03
N VAL A 125 -4.68 -4.07 7.78
CA VAL A 125 -5.29 -5.40 7.58
C VAL A 125 -5.61 -5.67 6.13
N HIS A 126 -5.72 -4.64 5.32
CA HIS A 126 -5.96 -4.75 3.89
C HIS A 126 -5.37 -3.56 3.17
N ARG A 127 -4.74 -3.82 2.05
CA ARG A 127 -4.31 -2.78 1.12
C ARG A 127 -4.70 -3.21 -0.29
N HIS A 128 -5.40 -2.35 -1.01
CA HIS A 128 -5.67 -2.51 -2.43
C HIS A 128 -5.03 -1.33 -3.16
N ALA A 129 -4.20 -1.62 -4.14
CA ALA A 129 -3.54 -0.61 -4.96
C ALA A 129 -3.65 -0.99 -6.42
N ASP A 130 -4.03 -0.04 -7.29
CA ASP A 130 -4.05 -0.25 -8.73
C ASP A 130 -3.66 1.06 -9.44
N PRO A 131 -3.26 0.98 -10.73
CA PRO A 131 -2.81 2.17 -11.44
C PRO A 131 -3.93 2.96 -12.12
N ILE A 132 -5.20 2.72 -11.75
CA ILE A 132 -6.34 3.38 -12.39
C ILE A 132 -6.53 4.75 -11.76
N THR A 133 -5.88 5.77 -12.31
CA THR A 133 -5.97 7.16 -11.84
C THR A 133 -6.60 8.09 -12.88
N THR A 134 -7.00 7.56 -14.04
CA THR A 134 -7.72 8.27 -15.10
C THR A 134 -8.85 7.40 -15.61
N PRO A 135 -9.89 7.99 -16.25
CA PRO A 135 -10.99 7.19 -16.81
C PRO A 135 -10.48 6.13 -17.78
N GLN A 136 -11.09 4.95 -17.72
CA GLN A 136 -10.75 3.82 -18.57
C GLN A 136 -11.97 3.39 -19.38
N PRO A 137 -11.80 2.86 -20.59
CA PRO A 137 -12.91 2.31 -21.37
C PRO A 137 -13.45 1.06 -20.69
N VAL A 138 -14.75 0.79 -20.89
CA VAL A 138 -15.37 -0.40 -20.27
C VAL A 138 -14.69 -1.70 -20.72
N GLU A 139 -14.13 -1.73 -21.91
CA GLU A 139 -13.44 -2.89 -22.45
C GLU A 139 -12.20 -3.27 -21.65
N SER A 140 -11.67 -2.33 -20.83
CA SER A 140 -10.52 -2.62 -19.98
C SER A 140 -10.80 -3.71 -18.93
N VAL A 141 -12.09 -4.02 -18.67
CA VAL A 141 -12.46 -5.08 -17.72
C VAL A 141 -12.57 -6.47 -18.37
N ILE A 142 -12.42 -6.56 -19.68
CA ILE A 142 -12.51 -7.84 -20.39
C ILE A 142 -11.33 -8.72 -20.00
N GLN A 143 -11.63 -9.93 -19.58
CA GLN A 143 -10.63 -10.94 -19.26
C GLN A 143 -10.26 -11.69 -20.52
N GLU A 144 -8.98 -11.79 -20.77
CA GLU A 144 -8.44 -12.52 -21.92
C GLU A 144 -7.94 -13.90 -21.53
#